data_b16e0ba597a345c76506c292b30198db
#
_entry.id   b16e0ba597a345c76506c292b30198db
#
_cell.length_a   1.000
_cell.length_b   1.000
_cell.length_c   1.000
_cell.angle_alpha   90.00
_cell.angle_beta   90.00
_cell.angle_gamma   90.00
#
_symmetry.space_group_name_H-M   'P 1'
#
loop_
_entity.id
_entity.type
_entity.pdbx_description
1 polymer ?
#
loop_
_entity_poly.entity_id
_entity_poly.type
_entity_poly.pdbx_seq_one_letter_code
_entity_poly.pdbx_strand_id
1 'polypeptide(L)'
;MDKHRTASQYSHYDVIIIGAGASGLYCALTAGRRGRRVLVLDHANKAGKKILMSGGGRCNFTNYFVEPEHFIGSNPHFCKSALSRYPSWEFIAMVEQHKIPYHEREHGQLFCDDSAQDILTMLLDECAAVGVQVKLNTQVDSVQALENDKKSRFQLLTSKVLSKKDKQEQKDSAHQTKLVQADFRCESLVVATGGLSIPTMGASGLGYELAQQFNHTLISTDASLVPFTFTDKTGELIRTLAGISLPVIASNDRISFKLPLLFTHRGLSGPAMLQLSNYWQTGETISINLLPDIDMTALFLAHKKSHPRQLIRTVLADYTDNALPKKLLAALQTTLWDDIKDKELANIKDERLIELGETLNGWQLKPSGTEGYRTAEVTRGGIKTDEVSSKTMQSNYQDGLYFIGEVLDVTGWLGGYNFQWAWASGFVCGEVV
;
A
#
# COMPACT_ATOMS: atom_id res chain seq x y z
N MET A 1 -4.66 -33.98 -42.99
CA MET A 1 -5.98 -33.37 -43.28
C MET A 1 -6.77 -33.28 -41.95
N ASP A 2 -6.62 -32.18 -41.23
CA ASP A 2 -7.45 -31.89 -40.06
C ASP A 2 -8.13 -30.54 -40.31
N LYS A 3 -9.27 -30.61 -40.96
CA LYS A 3 -10.23 -29.50 -41.13
C LYS A 3 -11.37 -29.79 -40.19
N HIS A 4 -11.38 -29.14 -39.03
CA HIS A 4 -12.55 -28.71 -38.22
C HIS A 4 -12.06 -28.11 -36.91
N ARG A 5 -11.30 -27.01 -36.96
CA ARG A 5 -11.40 -26.02 -35.93
C ARG A 5 -12.64 -25.19 -36.27
N THR A 6 -13.77 -25.53 -35.67
CA THR A 6 -14.92 -24.62 -35.58
C THR A 6 -14.41 -23.26 -35.13
N ALA A 7 -14.74 -22.20 -35.86
CA ALA A 7 -14.41 -20.83 -35.51
C ALA A 7 -14.76 -20.60 -34.02
N SER A 8 -13.77 -20.40 -33.18
CA SER A 8 -13.99 -20.12 -31.77
C SER A 8 -14.78 -18.82 -31.69
N GLN A 9 -16.00 -18.92 -31.15
CA GLN A 9 -16.89 -17.76 -31.01
C GLN A 9 -16.34 -16.91 -29.87
N TYR A 10 -15.52 -15.91 -30.20
CA TYR A 10 -15.01 -14.93 -29.22
C TYR A 10 -16.06 -13.86 -28.92
N SER A 11 -16.07 -13.37 -27.68
CA SER A 11 -16.84 -12.20 -27.30
C SER A 11 -15.96 -10.95 -27.44
N HIS A 12 -16.46 -9.95 -28.16
CA HIS A 12 -15.74 -8.71 -28.39
C HIS A 12 -16.17 -7.61 -27.41
N TYR A 13 -15.21 -6.85 -26.90
CA TYR A 13 -15.41 -5.67 -26.06
C TYR A 13 -14.53 -4.53 -26.58
N ASP A 14 -14.94 -3.27 -26.32
CA ASP A 14 -14.08 -2.14 -26.61
C ASP A 14 -12.90 -2.11 -25.63
N VAL A 15 -13.19 -2.38 -24.34
CA VAL A 15 -12.20 -2.35 -23.27
C VAL A 15 -12.30 -3.63 -22.44
N ILE A 16 -11.16 -4.28 -22.20
CA ILE A 16 -11.04 -5.33 -21.17
C ILE A 16 -10.07 -4.85 -20.10
N ILE A 17 -10.49 -4.97 -18.83
CA ILE A 17 -9.70 -4.58 -17.66
C ILE A 17 -9.39 -5.82 -16.84
N ILE A 18 -8.11 -6.08 -16.56
CA ILE A 18 -7.67 -7.18 -15.71
C ILE A 18 -7.46 -6.66 -14.29
N GLY A 19 -8.38 -7.02 -13.39
CA GLY A 19 -8.40 -6.62 -11.99
C GLY A 19 -9.63 -5.79 -11.62
N ALA A 20 -10.49 -6.33 -10.73
CA ALA A 20 -11.66 -5.68 -10.15
C ALA A 20 -11.32 -4.98 -8.81
N GLY A 21 -10.14 -4.36 -8.74
CA GLY A 21 -9.71 -3.52 -7.63
C GLY A 21 -10.13 -2.06 -7.79
N ALA A 22 -9.60 -1.18 -6.95
CA ALA A 22 -9.91 0.26 -6.94
C ALA A 22 -9.70 0.90 -8.31
N SER A 23 -8.50 0.84 -8.87
CA SER A 23 -8.18 1.46 -10.15
C SER A 23 -8.96 0.85 -11.32
N GLY A 24 -9.13 -0.49 -11.33
CA GLY A 24 -9.84 -1.18 -12.40
C GLY A 24 -11.33 -0.85 -12.43
N LEU A 25 -12.02 -0.83 -11.29
CA LEU A 25 -13.43 -0.44 -11.21
C LEU A 25 -13.62 1.03 -11.59
N TYR A 26 -12.71 1.91 -11.14
CA TYR A 26 -12.81 3.33 -11.47
C TYR A 26 -12.56 3.59 -12.97
N CYS A 27 -11.61 2.93 -13.58
CA CYS A 27 -11.40 2.96 -15.02
C CYS A 27 -12.63 2.43 -15.79
N ALA A 28 -13.21 1.33 -15.30
CA ALA A 28 -14.38 0.70 -15.94
C ALA A 28 -15.58 1.63 -15.97
N LEU A 29 -15.91 2.25 -14.84
CA LEU A 29 -17.05 3.18 -14.77
C LEU A 29 -16.83 4.42 -15.64
N THR A 30 -15.58 4.93 -15.67
CA THR A 30 -15.24 6.10 -16.49
C THR A 30 -15.37 5.79 -18.00
N ALA A 31 -14.82 4.67 -18.46
CA ALA A 31 -14.95 4.21 -19.84
C ALA A 31 -16.43 3.91 -20.19
N GLY A 32 -17.17 3.26 -19.28
CA GLY A 32 -18.60 2.97 -19.44
C GLY A 32 -19.46 4.24 -19.61
N ARG A 33 -19.18 5.29 -18.84
CA ARG A 33 -19.85 6.62 -18.98
C ARG A 33 -19.67 7.25 -20.36
N ARG A 34 -18.60 6.89 -21.06
CA ARG A 34 -18.34 7.30 -22.45
C ARG A 34 -19.03 6.39 -23.50
N GLY A 35 -19.82 5.43 -23.05
CA GLY A 35 -20.53 4.49 -23.92
C GLY A 35 -19.68 3.33 -24.43
N ARG A 36 -18.48 3.09 -23.84
CA ARG A 36 -17.63 1.94 -24.21
C ARG A 36 -18.23 0.64 -23.64
N ARG A 37 -18.13 -0.43 -24.39
CA ARG A 37 -18.48 -1.78 -23.94
C ARG A 37 -17.32 -2.36 -23.14
N VAL A 38 -17.47 -2.38 -21.80
CA VAL A 38 -16.39 -2.72 -20.87
C VAL A 38 -16.62 -4.08 -20.22
N LEU A 39 -15.56 -4.90 -20.15
CA LEU A 39 -15.48 -6.13 -19.38
C LEU A 39 -14.36 -6.02 -18.34
N VAL A 40 -14.67 -6.26 -17.08
CA VAL A 40 -13.69 -6.41 -16.00
C VAL A 40 -13.54 -7.89 -15.67
N LEU A 41 -12.31 -8.40 -15.67
CA LEU A 41 -11.97 -9.79 -15.33
C LEU A 41 -11.19 -9.81 -14.01
N ASP A 42 -11.58 -10.69 -13.10
CA ASP A 42 -10.81 -10.92 -11.86
C ASP A 42 -10.85 -12.41 -11.48
N HIS A 43 -9.69 -12.95 -11.13
CA HIS A 43 -9.58 -14.33 -10.66
C HIS A 43 -10.12 -14.53 -9.24
N ALA A 44 -10.25 -13.44 -8.47
CA ALA A 44 -10.80 -13.48 -7.13
C ALA A 44 -12.32 -13.75 -7.13
N ASN A 45 -12.81 -14.30 -6.03
CA ASN A 45 -14.23 -14.55 -5.82
C ASN A 45 -15.04 -13.33 -5.37
N LYS A 46 -14.37 -12.18 -5.13
CA LYS A 46 -14.98 -10.92 -4.70
C LYS A 46 -14.18 -9.76 -5.25
N ALA A 47 -14.86 -8.74 -5.79
CA ALA A 47 -14.25 -7.50 -6.18
C ALA A 47 -13.77 -6.67 -4.98
N GLY A 48 -12.83 -5.77 -5.17
CA GLY A 48 -12.44 -4.76 -4.20
C GLY A 48 -11.89 -5.28 -2.87
N LYS A 49 -11.27 -6.46 -2.83
CA LYS A 49 -10.80 -7.06 -1.57
C LYS A 49 -9.89 -6.14 -0.74
N LYS A 50 -8.97 -5.40 -1.39
CA LYS A 50 -8.11 -4.42 -0.69
C LYS A 50 -8.93 -3.23 -0.17
N ILE A 51 -9.97 -2.78 -0.89
CA ILE A 51 -10.89 -1.75 -0.40
C ILE A 51 -11.51 -2.20 0.92
N LEU A 52 -12.08 -3.40 0.93
CA LEU A 52 -12.79 -3.96 2.09
C LEU A 52 -11.94 -4.15 3.34
N MET A 53 -10.63 -4.38 3.17
CA MET A 53 -9.72 -4.60 4.30
C MET A 53 -9.06 -3.31 4.78
N SER A 54 -9.01 -2.30 3.93
CA SER A 54 -8.30 -1.06 4.23
C SER A 54 -8.93 -0.30 5.39
N GLY A 55 -8.10 0.46 6.11
CA GLY A 55 -8.56 1.28 7.22
C GLY A 55 -9.25 0.50 8.34
N GLY A 56 -8.91 -0.80 8.53
CA GLY A 56 -9.59 -1.65 9.51
C GLY A 56 -11.04 -1.98 9.13
N GLY A 57 -11.37 -2.03 7.85
CA GLY A 57 -12.71 -2.28 7.33
C GLY A 57 -13.58 -1.03 7.14
N ARG A 58 -13.00 0.17 7.31
CA ARG A 58 -13.67 1.46 7.11
C ARG A 58 -13.20 2.26 5.91
N CYS A 59 -12.29 1.72 5.13
CA CYS A 59 -11.69 2.32 3.94
C CYS A 59 -11.17 3.75 4.15
N ASN A 60 -9.87 3.91 4.25
CA ASN A 60 -9.25 5.22 4.11
C ASN A 60 -9.21 5.59 2.62
N PHE A 61 -10.32 6.12 2.11
CA PHE A 61 -10.58 6.20 0.67
C PHE A 61 -9.83 7.32 -0.04
N THR A 62 -9.39 8.37 0.66
CA THR A 62 -8.52 9.44 0.14
C THR A 62 -7.96 10.30 1.28
N ASN A 63 -7.30 11.40 0.93
CA ASN A 63 -6.75 12.38 1.85
C ASN A 63 -7.00 13.80 1.33
N TYR A 64 -7.23 14.77 2.22
CA TYR A 64 -7.38 16.18 1.83
C TYR A 64 -6.10 16.77 1.26
N PHE A 65 -4.93 16.32 1.72
CA PHE A 65 -3.62 16.90 1.42
C PHE A 65 -2.83 16.04 0.43
N VAL A 66 -3.47 15.68 -0.69
CA VAL A 66 -2.81 14.89 -1.74
C VAL A 66 -1.97 15.80 -2.63
N GLU A 67 -0.65 15.69 -2.48
CA GLU A 67 0.33 16.39 -3.30
C GLU A 67 1.31 15.38 -3.93
N PRO A 68 1.92 15.69 -5.09
CA PRO A 68 2.84 14.78 -5.77
C PRO A 68 4.03 14.33 -4.91
N GLU A 69 4.46 15.14 -3.96
CA GLU A 69 5.58 14.88 -3.04
C GLU A 69 5.30 13.71 -2.08
N HIS A 70 4.03 13.34 -1.91
CA HIS A 70 3.61 12.19 -1.12
C HIS A 70 3.72 10.85 -1.87
N PHE A 71 4.21 10.88 -3.11
CA PHE A 71 4.38 9.69 -3.94
C PHE A 71 5.84 9.48 -4.29
N ILE A 72 6.30 8.24 -4.14
CA ILE A 72 7.65 7.80 -4.48
C ILE A 72 7.63 6.87 -5.68
N GLY A 73 8.68 6.92 -6.46
CA GLY A 73 8.92 6.10 -7.63
C GLY A 73 10.20 6.57 -8.32
N SER A 74 10.68 5.85 -9.31
CA SER A 74 11.86 6.23 -10.10
C SER A 74 11.67 7.54 -10.88
N ASN A 75 10.41 7.88 -11.23
CA ASN A 75 10.02 9.16 -11.83
C ASN A 75 9.01 9.88 -10.92
N PRO A 76 9.46 10.81 -10.04
CA PRO A 76 8.58 11.49 -9.08
C PRO A 76 7.58 12.45 -9.73
N HIS A 77 7.71 12.71 -11.04
CA HIS A 77 6.82 13.60 -11.77
C HIS A 77 5.66 12.87 -12.48
N PHE A 78 5.73 11.55 -12.57
CA PHE A 78 4.77 10.77 -13.34
C PHE A 78 3.33 10.95 -12.84
N CYS A 79 3.10 10.96 -11.53
CA CYS A 79 1.77 11.05 -10.94
C CYS A 79 1.10 12.44 -11.12
N LYS A 80 1.86 13.50 -11.36
CA LYS A 80 1.37 14.89 -11.38
C LYS A 80 0.20 15.11 -12.33
N SER A 81 0.28 14.59 -13.55
CA SER A 81 -0.77 14.75 -14.56
C SER A 81 -2.09 14.10 -14.14
N ALA A 82 -2.04 12.89 -13.62
CA ALA A 82 -3.24 12.18 -13.20
C ALA A 82 -3.87 12.83 -11.95
N LEU A 83 -3.08 13.17 -10.94
CA LEU A 83 -3.55 13.80 -9.70
C LEU A 83 -4.15 15.20 -9.95
N SER A 84 -3.59 15.98 -10.89
CA SER A 84 -4.17 17.28 -11.24
C SER A 84 -5.49 17.19 -12.01
N ARG A 85 -5.69 16.12 -12.79
CA ARG A 85 -6.93 15.89 -13.56
C ARG A 85 -8.02 15.22 -12.74
N TYR A 86 -7.64 14.51 -11.70
CA TYR A 86 -8.55 13.88 -10.75
C TYR A 86 -8.02 14.04 -9.31
N PRO A 87 -8.20 15.24 -8.75
CA PRO A 87 -7.82 15.54 -7.36
C PRO A 87 -8.77 14.81 -6.38
N SER A 88 -8.39 14.80 -5.10
CA SER A 88 -9.17 14.13 -4.04
C SER A 88 -10.62 14.60 -3.93
N TRP A 89 -10.88 15.86 -4.24
CA TRP A 89 -12.21 16.46 -4.21
C TRP A 89 -13.22 15.79 -5.15
N GLU A 90 -12.78 15.29 -6.29
CA GLU A 90 -13.62 14.57 -7.24
C GLU A 90 -14.15 13.25 -6.65
N PHE A 91 -13.30 12.52 -5.96
CA PHE A 91 -13.73 11.28 -5.29
C PHE A 91 -14.60 11.59 -4.06
N ILE A 92 -14.26 12.62 -3.29
CA ILE A 92 -15.08 13.10 -2.15
C ILE A 92 -16.47 13.48 -2.63
N ALA A 93 -16.59 14.26 -3.72
CA ALA A 93 -17.88 14.62 -4.30
C ALA A 93 -18.72 13.42 -4.70
N MET A 94 -18.10 12.36 -5.24
CA MET A 94 -18.78 11.10 -5.56
C MET A 94 -19.28 10.38 -4.29
N VAL A 95 -18.48 10.33 -3.23
CA VAL A 95 -18.87 9.77 -1.91
C VAL A 95 -20.06 10.55 -1.34
N GLU A 96 -20.04 11.88 -1.40
CA GLU A 96 -21.13 12.76 -0.94
C GLU A 96 -22.40 12.59 -1.78
N GLN A 97 -22.28 12.47 -3.10
CA GLN A 97 -23.41 12.22 -4.00
C GLN A 97 -24.14 10.91 -3.64
N HIS A 98 -23.40 9.90 -3.23
CA HIS A 98 -23.94 8.63 -2.76
C HIS A 98 -24.37 8.66 -1.28
N LYS A 99 -24.23 9.81 -0.61
CA LYS A 99 -24.62 10.01 0.80
C LYS A 99 -23.93 9.02 1.75
N ILE A 100 -22.69 8.64 1.44
CA ILE A 100 -21.89 7.78 2.30
C ILE A 100 -21.31 8.65 3.43
N PRO A 101 -21.62 8.36 4.69
CA PRO A 101 -21.09 9.12 5.81
C PRO A 101 -19.61 8.84 6.00
N TYR A 102 -18.83 9.88 6.26
CA TYR A 102 -17.38 9.78 6.48
C TYR A 102 -16.89 10.85 7.47
N HIS A 103 -15.74 10.63 8.04
CA HIS A 103 -15.06 11.57 8.91
C HIS A 103 -13.60 11.73 8.56
N GLU A 104 -13.05 12.88 8.92
CA GLU A 104 -11.62 13.14 8.89
C GLU A 104 -10.96 12.56 10.14
N ARG A 105 -9.80 11.94 9.98
CA ARG A 105 -8.85 11.63 11.04
C ARG A 105 -7.61 12.51 10.92
N GLU A 106 -6.64 12.29 11.79
CA GLU A 106 -5.38 13.02 11.78
C GLU A 106 -4.74 13.06 10.39
N HIS A 107 -4.11 14.17 10.06
CA HIS A 107 -3.39 14.39 8.80
C HIS A 107 -4.26 14.31 7.52
N GLY A 108 -5.51 14.70 7.60
CA GLY A 108 -6.39 14.80 6.43
C GLY A 108 -6.91 13.48 5.87
N GLN A 109 -6.75 12.38 6.60
CA GLN A 109 -7.20 11.05 6.20
C GLN A 109 -8.72 10.93 6.27
N LEU A 110 -9.38 10.44 5.22
CA LEU A 110 -10.84 10.31 5.15
C LEU A 110 -11.27 8.84 5.22
N PHE A 111 -12.12 8.53 6.20
CA PHE A 111 -12.62 7.19 6.46
C PHE A 111 -14.14 7.15 6.41
N CYS A 112 -14.72 6.09 5.84
CA CYS A 112 -16.15 5.82 6.01
C CYS A 112 -16.49 5.60 7.48
N ASP A 113 -17.65 6.11 7.90
CA ASP A 113 -18.12 5.94 9.29
C ASP A 113 -18.49 4.49 9.59
N ASP A 114 -19.19 3.84 8.66
CA ASP A 114 -19.75 2.52 8.87
C ASP A 114 -18.87 1.41 8.28
N SER A 115 -18.69 1.37 6.96
CA SER A 115 -18.06 0.23 6.32
C SER A 115 -17.34 0.58 5.01
N ALA A 116 -16.21 -0.08 4.77
CA ALA A 116 -15.55 -0.10 3.46
C ALA A 116 -16.44 -0.70 2.34
N GLN A 117 -17.48 -1.46 2.72
CA GLN A 117 -18.45 -2.01 1.77
C GLN A 117 -19.20 -0.90 1.03
N ASP A 118 -19.41 0.26 1.64
CA ASP A 118 -20.15 1.37 1.05
C ASP A 118 -19.41 1.91 -0.19
N ILE A 119 -18.10 2.11 -0.10
CA ILE A 119 -17.27 2.50 -1.25
C ILE A 119 -17.31 1.42 -2.35
N LEU A 120 -17.20 0.15 -1.98
CA LEU A 120 -17.26 -0.93 -2.97
C LEU A 120 -18.63 -1.01 -3.65
N THR A 121 -19.72 -0.90 -2.88
CA THR A 121 -21.08 -0.91 -3.42
C THR A 121 -21.30 0.25 -4.37
N MET A 122 -20.93 1.47 -3.96
CA MET A 122 -20.96 2.66 -4.81
C MET A 122 -20.28 2.41 -6.17
N LEU A 123 -19.04 1.90 -6.16
CA LEU A 123 -18.29 1.64 -7.39
C LEU A 123 -18.96 0.58 -8.29
N LEU A 124 -19.51 -0.48 -7.70
CA LEU A 124 -20.19 -1.54 -8.45
C LEU A 124 -21.51 -1.06 -9.02
N ASP A 125 -22.29 -0.27 -8.29
CA ASP A 125 -23.55 0.32 -8.73
C ASP A 125 -23.32 1.30 -9.89
N GLU A 126 -22.31 2.14 -9.79
CA GLU A 126 -21.89 3.05 -10.87
C GLU A 126 -21.45 2.27 -12.13
N CYS A 127 -20.67 1.19 -11.96
CA CYS A 127 -20.30 0.31 -13.06
C CYS A 127 -21.55 -0.34 -13.71
N ALA A 128 -22.48 -0.84 -12.90
CA ALA A 128 -23.70 -1.47 -13.38
C ALA A 128 -24.60 -0.46 -14.14
N ALA A 129 -24.74 0.77 -13.62
CA ALA A 129 -25.54 1.83 -14.22
C ALA A 129 -25.09 2.18 -15.65
N VAL A 130 -23.79 2.01 -15.96
CA VAL A 130 -23.22 2.27 -17.29
C VAL A 130 -22.96 1.00 -18.11
N GLY A 131 -23.50 -0.15 -17.69
CA GLY A 131 -23.46 -1.39 -18.43
C GLY A 131 -22.12 -2.15 -18.40
N VAL A 132 -21.22 -1.84 -17.47
CA VAL A 132 -19.98 -2.58 -17.27
C VAL A 132 -20.28 -4.01 -16.81
N GLN A 133 -19.61 -4.99 -17.42
CA GLN A 133 -19.69 -6.38 -17.00
C GLN A 133 -18.49 -6.74 -16.13
N VAL A 134 -18.73 -7.25 -14.91
CA VAL A 134 -17.69 -7.73 -14.00
C VAL A 134 -17.77 -9.25 -13.89
N LYS A 135 -16.71 -9.96 -14.32
CA LYS A 135 -16.61 -11.43 -14.23
C LYS A 135 -15.55 -11.80 -13.22
N LEU A 136 -16.00 -12.25 -12.07
CA LEU A 136 -15.17 -12.80 -11.00
C LEU A 136 -14.89 -14.29 -11.22
N ASN A 137 -13.97 -14.88 -10.44
CA ASN A 137 -13.52 -16.27 -10.58
C ASN A 137 -13.06 -16.59 -12.01
N THR A 138 -12.45 -15.62 -12.69
CA THR A 138 -12.01 -15.73 -14.08
C THR A 138 -10.53 -15.43 -14.16
N GLN A 139 -9.72 -16.47 -14.36
CA GLN A 139 -8.28 -16.39 -14.54
C GLN A 139 -7.98 -16.03 -15.98
N VAL A 140 -7.12 -15.04 -16.20
CA VAL A 140 -6.50 -14.80 -17.51
C VAL A 140 -5.30 -15.72 -17.65
N ASP A 141 -5.36 -16.61 -18.63
CA ASP A 141 -4.33 -17.64 -18.86
C ASP A 141 -3.26 -17.15 -19.87
N SER A 142 -3.69 -16.36 -20.88
CA SER A 142 -2.77 -15.74 -21.84
C SER A 142 -3.37 -14.49 -22.47
N VAL A 143 -2.49 -13.62 -22.91
CA VAL A 143 -2.79 -12.40 -23.68
C VAL A 143 -1.93 -12.42 -24.93
N GLN A 144 -2.53 -12.15 -26.08
CA GLN A 144 -1.83 -12.02 -27.35
C GLN A 144 -2.20 -10.71 -28.03
N ALA A 145 -1.20 -9.97 -28.53
CA ALA A 145 -1.44 -8.86 -29.43
C ALA A 145 -1.80 -9.41 -30.82
N LEU A 146 -2.81 -8.83 -31.46
CA LEU A 146 -3.23 -9.17 -32.81
C LEU A 146 -2.76 -8.08 -33.76
N GLU A 147 -2.10 -8.49 -34.83
CA GLU A 147 -1.67 -7.58 -35.86
C GLU A 147 -2.83 -7.21 -36.80
N ASN A 148 -2.80 -5.96 -37.30
CA ASN A 148 -3.66 -5.47 -38.40
C ASN A 148 -5.17 -5.30 -38.09
N ASP A 149 -5.62 -5.41 -36.85
CA ASP A 149 -7.01 -5.10 -36.47
C ASP A 149 -7.08 -4.06 -35.30
N LYS A 150 -7.33 -2.81 -35.67
CA LYS A 150 -7.41 -1.71 -34.66
C LYS A 150 -8.58 -1.86 -33.70
N LYS A 151 -9.61 -2.61 -34.06
CA LYS A 151 -10.78 -2.86 -33.19
C LYS A 151 -10.63 -4.10 -32.33
N SER A 152 -9.68 -4.99 -32.69
CA SER A 152 -9.39 -6.23 -31.96
C SER A 152 -7.88 -6.37 -31.80
N ARG A 153 -7.25 -5.48 -30.99
CA ARG A 153 -5.81 -5.46 -30.79
C ARG A 153 -5.31 -6.60 -29.90
N PHE A 154 -6.18 -7.10 -29.03
CA PHE A 154 -5.80 -8.15 -28.08
C PHE A 154 -6.79 -9.30 -28.09
N GLN A 155 -6.26 -10.50 -27.89
CA GLN A 155 -7.00 -11.72 -27.62
C GLN A 155 -6.58 -12.27 -26.25
N LEU A 156 -7.57 -12.59 -25.42
CA LEU A 156 -7.37 -13.15 -24.08
C LEU A 156 -8.01 -14.54 -24.03
N LEU A 157 -7.25 -15.52 -23.56
CA LEU A 157 -7.78 -16.81 -23.16
C LEU A 157 -7.96 -16.81 -21.64
N THR A 158 -9.10 -17.29 -21.19
CA THR A 158 -9.44 -17.31 -19.76
C THR A 158 -9.99 -18.66 -19.34
N SER A 159 -9.78 -19.01 -18.08
CA SER A 159 -10.37 -20.18 -17.43
C SER A 159 -11.13 -19.82 -16.17
N LYS A 160 -12.10 -20.63 -15.81
CA LYS A 160 -12.85 -20.47 -14.55
C LYS A 160 -12.01 -20.93 -13.38
N VAL A 161 -11.85 -20.10 -12.36
CA VAL A 161 -11.23 -20.49 -11.08
C VAL A 161 -12.21 -21.38 -10.31
N LEU A 162 -11.82 -22.62 -10.07
CA LEU A 162 -12.65 -23.58 -9.36
C LEU A 162 -12.65 -23.32 -7.84
N SER A 163 -13.82 -23.35 -7.22
CA SER A 163 -13.97 -23.33 -5.76
C SER A 163 -13.38 -24.60 -5.12
N LYS A 164 -13.16 -24.57 -3.79
CA LYS A 164 -12.72 -25.77 -3.06
C LYS A 164 -13.70 -26.93 -3.23
N LYS A 165 -15.02 -26.64 -3.32
CA LYS A 165 -16.07 -27.63 -3.52
C LYS A 165 -15.99 -28.22 -4.93
N ASP A 166 -15.86 -27.39 -5.96
CA ASP A 166 -15.70 -27.83 -7.35
C ASP A 166 -14.46 -28.73 -7.54
N LYS A 167 -13.37 -28.41 -6.85
CA LYS A 167 -12.12 -29.20 -6.87
C LYS A 167 -12.28 -30.58 -6.22
N GLN A 168 -13.10 -30.69 -5.19
CA GLN A 168 -13.40 -31.96 -4.55
C GLN A 168 -14.29 -32.82 -5.45
N GLU A 169 -15.36 -32.25 -6.01
CA GLU A 169 -16.26 -32.94 -6.93
C GLU A 169 -15.56 -33.43 -8.21
N GLN A 170 -14.54 -32.67 -8.69
CA GLN A 170 -13.68 -33.10 -9.81
C GLN A 170 -12.76 -34.28 -9.48
N LYS A 171 -12.28 -34.39 -8.23
CA LYS A 171 -11.45 -35.54 -7.82
C LYS A 171 -12.26 -36.84 -7.75
N ASP A 172 -13.53 -36.72 -7.45
CA ASP A 172 -14.43 -37.87 -7.30
C ASP A 172 -15.07 -38.30 -8.64
N SER A 173 -14.95 -37.49 -9.70
CA SER A 173 -15.45 -37.82 -11.03
C SER A 173 -14.28 -38.25 -11.94
N ALA A 174 -14.39 -39.48 -12.48
CA ALA A 174 -13.42 -40.08 -13.43
C ALA A 174 -13.37 -39.34 -14.79
N HIS A 175 -14.13 -38.27 -14.98
CA HIS A 175 -14.12 -37.40 -16.16
C HIS A 175 -13.45 -36.10 -15.79
N GLN A 176 -12.28 -35.81 -16.40
CA GLN A 176 -11.67 -34.49 -16.41
C GLN A 176 -12.66 -33.51 -17.06
N THR A 177 -13.40 -32.77 -16.23
CA THR A 177 -14.27 -31.70 -16.73
C THR A 177 -13.36 -30.66 -17.37
N LYS A 178 -13.44 -30.50 -18.70
CA LYS A 178 -12.72 -29.48 -19.46
C LYS A 178 -13.02 -28.13 -18.78
N LEU A 179 -12.00 -27.44 -18.27
CA LEU A 179 -12.11 -26.08 -17.80
C LEU A 179 -12.82 -25.26 -18.90
N VAL A 180 -13.89 -24.55 -18.55
CA VAL A 180 -14.60 -23.72 -19.49
C VAL A 180 -13.65 -22.58 -19.86
N GLN A 181 -13.02 -22.70 -21.02
CA GLN A 181 -12.20 -21.65 -21.62
C GLN A 181 -13.13 -20.69 -22.37
N ALA A 182 -12.98 -19.42 -22.11
CA ALA A 182 -13.61 -18.36 -22.88
C ALA A 182 -12.56 -17.53 -23.59
N ASP A 183 -12.85 -17.16 -24.82
CA ASP A 183 -12.00 -16.34 -25.69
C ASP A 183 -12.63 -14.95 -25.77
N PHE A 184 -11.85 -13.91 -25.44
CA PHE A 184 -12.27 -12.54 -25.50
C PHE A 184 -11.33 -11.74 -26.40
N ARG A 185 -11.87 -10.73 -27.09
CA ARG A 185 -11.09 -9.77 -27.86
C ARG A 185 -11.45 -8.35 -27.47
N CYS A 186 -10.47 -7.45 -27.54
CA CYS A 186 -10.70 -6.04 -27.28
C CYS A 186 -9.81 -5.12 -28.10
N GLU A 187 -10.26 -3.88 -28.18
CA GLU A 187 -9.49 -2.77 -28.73
C GLU A 187 -8.45 -2.29 -27.72
N SER A 188 -8.87 -2.08 -26.45
CA SER A 188 -8.04 -1.60 -25.36
C SER A 188 -7.95 -2.63 -24.25
N LEU A 189 -6.72 -2.92 -23.81
CA LEU A 189 -6.43 -3.80 -22.67
C LEU A 189 -5.84 -2.99 -21.52
N VAL A 190 -6.47 -3.03 -20.36
CA VAL A 190 -6.03 -2.32 -19.15
C VAL A 190 -5.57 -3.33 -18.09
N VAL A 191 -4.33 -3.20 -17.64
CA VAL A 191 -3.74 -3.99 -16.56
C VAL A 191 -3.87 -3.22 -15.25
N ALA A 192 -4.78 -3.67 -14.38
CA ALA A 192 -5.14 -3.08 -13.08
C ALA A 192 -4.99 -4.10 -11.94
N THR A 193 -3.98 -4.97 -12.05
CA THR A 193 -3.80 -6.13 -11.16
C THR A 193 -3.32 -5.79 -9.76
N GLY A 194 -2.89 -4.55 -9.52
CA GLY A 194 -2.23 -4.16 -8.28
C GLY A 194 -0.81 -4.71 -8.16
N GLY A 195 -0.25 -4.62 -6.95
CA GLY A 195 1.08 -5.14 -6.61
C GLY A 195 1.04 -6.52 -5.93
N LEU A 196 2.14 -6.87 -5.24
CA LEU A 196 2.34 -8.18 -4.60
C LEU A 196 1.91 -8.20 -3.12
N SER A 197 1.53 -7.06 -2.55
CA SER A 197 1.16 -6.97 -1.13
C SER A 197 -0.10 -7.78 -0.82
N ILE A 198 -0.08 -8.42 0.35
CA ILE A 198 -1.12 -9.29 0.89
C ILE A 198 -1.50 -10.43 -0.09
N PRO A 199 -0.62 -11.40 -0.35
CA PRO A 199 -0.87 -12.49 -1.31
C PRO A 199 -2.16 -13.28 -1.04
N THR A 200 -2.58 -13.37 0.22
CA THR A 200 -3.85 -14.04 0.62
C THR A 200 -5.10 -13.36 0.07
N MET A 201 -5.00 -12.13 -0.39
CA MET A 201 -6.07 -11.39 -1.03
C MET A 201 -6.17 -11.65 -2.55
N GLY A 202 -5.20 -12.37 -3.11
CA GLY A 202 -5.14 -12.68 -4.54
C GLY A 202 -4.12 -11.83 -5.30
N ALA A 203 -3.16 -11.20 -4.61
CA ALA A 203 -2.04 -10.55 -5.30
C ALA A 203 -1.27 -11.59 -6.12
N SER A 204 -0.97 -11.25 -7.38
CA SER A 204 -0.25 -12.12 -8.31
C SER A 204 0.74 -11.32 -9.15
N GLY A 205 1.73 -12.00 -9.72
CA GLY A 205 2.72 -11.42 -10.63
C GLY A 205 2.21 -11.14 -12.05
N LEU A 206 0.96 -11.51 -12.38
CA LEU A 206 0.44 -11.46 -13.75
C LEU A 206 0.65 -10.11 -14.43
N GLY A 207 0.41 -8.99 -13.74
CA GLY A 207 0.60 -7.66 -14.32
C GLY A 207 2.04 -7.37 -14.69
N TYR A 208 2.99 -7.85 -13.90
CA TYR A 208 4.42 -7.72 -14.19
C TYR A 208 4.86 -8.65 -15.31
N GLU A 209 4.33 -9.88 -15.35
CA GLU A 209 4.58 -10.83 -16.45
C GLU A 209 4.07 -10.27 -17.78
N LEU A 210 2.87 -9.70 -17.80
CA LEU A 210 2.34 -9.02 -19.00
C LEU A 210 3.18 -7.81 -19.39
N ALA A 211 3.62 -6.99 -18.43
CA ALA A 211 4.48 -5.87 -18.74
C ALA A 211 5.79 -6.31 -19.42
N GLN A 212 6.45 -7.34 -18.87
CA GLN A 212 7.65 -7.92 -19.47
C GLN A 212 7.40 -8.54 -20.83
N GLN A 213 6.27 -9.21 -21.03
CA GLN A 213 5.86 -9.76 -22.34
C GLN A 213 5.80 -8.68 -23.40
N PHE A 214 5.39 -7.46 -23.03
CA PHE A 214 5.33 -6.29 -23.92
C PHE A 214 6.55 -5.36 -23.78
N ASN A 215 7.70 -5.89 -23.36
CA ASN A 215 9.01 -5.25 -23.29
C ASN A 215 9.14 -4.09 -22.28
N HIS A 216 8.26 -4.02 -21.29
CA HIS A 216 8.40 -3.05 -20.20
C HIS A 216 9.43 -3.50 -19.16
N THR A 217 10.20 -2.54 -18.69
CA THR A 217 11.16 -2.71 -17.60
C THR A 217 10.44 -2.72 -16.25
N LEU A 218 10.86 -3.61 -15.36
CA LEU A 218 10.40 -3.62 -13.97
C LEU A 218 11.48 -2.99 -13.07
N ILE A 219 11.07 -1.99 -12.29
CA ILE A 219 11.81 -1.55 -11.12
C ILE A 219 11.63 -2.60 -10.03
N SER A 220 12.72 -2.99 -9.39
CA SER A 220 12.70 -4.03 -8.34
C SER A 220 11.60 -3.75 -7.32
N THR A 221 10.74 -4.74 -7.12
CA THR A 221 9.63 -4.61 -6.17
C THR A 221 10.04 -4.97 -4.76
N ASP A 222 9.53 -4.25 -3.78
CA ASP A 222 9.72 -4.51 -2.36
C ASP A 222 8.44 -4.25 -1.57
N ALA A 223 8.32 -4.91 -0.40
CA ALA A 223 7.23 -4.67 0.54
C ALA A 223 7.36 -3.26 1.14
N SER A 224 6.28 -2.50 1.16
CA SER A 224 6.28 -1.11 1.62
C SER A 224 5.04 -0.82 2.47
N LEU A 225 5.10 0.24 3.30
CA LEU A 225 4.15 0.45 4.40
C LEU A 225 4.02 -0.84 5.24
N VAL A 226 5.17 -1.30 5.76
CA VAL A 226 5.34 -2.62 6.35
C VAL A 226 6.09 -2.51 7.69
N PRO A 227 5.73 -3.30 8.72
CA PRO A 227 6.44 -3.32 10.01
C PRO A 227 7.89 -3.80 9.86
N PHE A 228 8.79 -3.21 10.65
CA PHE A 228 10.16 -3.67 10.79
C PHE A 228 10.27 -4.86 11.76
N THR A 229 11.22 -5.77 11.49
CA THR A 229 11.51 -6.93 12.31
C THR A 229 12.92 -6.84 12.92
N PHE A 230 13.06 -7.44 14.11
CA PHE A 230 14.32 -7.48 14.85
C PHE A 230 14.54 -8.90 15.40
N THR A 231 15.71 -9.48 15.16
CA THR A 231 16.05 -10.85 15.53
C THR A 231 17.11 -10.96 16.63
N ASP A 232 17.77 -9.84 16.96
CA ASP A 232 18.81 -9.73 17.97
C ASP A 232 18.26 -9.44 19.38
N LYS A 233 19.15 -9.06 20.32
CA LYS A 233 18.77 -8.63 21.68
C LYS A 233 17.79 -7.46 21.69
N THR A 234 17.89 -6.56 20.71
CA THR A 234 16.93 -5.46 20.53
C THR A 234 15.53 -6.01 20.28
N GLY A 235 15.43 -7.05 19.44
CA GLY A 235 14.16 -7.75 19.20
C GLY A 235 13.58 -8.40 20.45
N GLU A 236 14.43 -8.93 21.36
CA GLU A 236 13.99 -9.46 22.65
C GLU A 236 13.38 -8.36 23.51
N LEU A 237 14.03 -7.21 23.61
CA LEU A 237 13.52 -6.03 24.32
C LEU A 237 12.18 -5.58 23.72
N ILE A 238 12.12 -5.37 22.41
CA ILE A 238 10.93 -4.92 21.68
C ILE A 238 9.74 -5.84 21.96
N ARG A 239 9.92 -7.15 21.92
CA ARG A 239 8.85 -8.13 22.22
C ARG A 239 8.25 -7.98 23.61
N THR A 240 9.07 -7.64 24.61
CA THR A 240 8.56 -7.39 25.97
C THR A 240 7.65 -6.17 26.04
N LEU A 241 7.78 -5.24 25.09
CA LEU A 241 7.04 -3.97 25.02
C LEU A 241 5.78 -4.04 24.14
N ALA A 242 5.47 -5.21 23.58
CA ALA A 242 4.35 -5.37 22.66
C ALA A 242 3.04 -4.77 23.22
N GLY A 243 2.33 -4.01 22.38
CA GLY A 243 1.11 -3.29 22.69
C GLY A 243 1.33 -1.84 23.14
N ILE A 244 2.56 -1.42 23.42
CA ILE A 244 2.87 -0.02 23.74
C ILE A 244 2.91 0.79 22.44
N SER A 245 2.22 1.93 22.46
CA SER A 245 2.28 2.96 21.41
C SER A 245 2.60 4.31 22.03
N LEU A 246 3.42 5.11 21.32
CA LEU A 246 3.75 6.47 21.73
C LEU A 246 4.11 7.32 20.50
N PRO A 247 3.88 8.66 20.55
CA PRO A 247 4.34 9.58 19.51
C PRO A 247 5.87 9.65 19.53
N VAL A 248 6.47 9.56 18.35
CA VAL A 248 7.93 9.64 18.16
C VAL A 248 8.26 10.47 16.93
N ILE A 249 9.55 10.84 16.76
CA ILE A 249 10.09 11.12 15.43
C ILE A 249 10.94 9.93 15.02
N ALA A 250 10.53 9.29 13.93
CA ALA A 250 11.28 8.21 13.29
C ALA A 250 11.94 8.71 12.02
N SER A 251 13.21 8.45 11.83
CA SER A 251 13.98 8.98 10.71
C SER A 251 15.05 8.03 10.19
N ASN A 252 15.48 8.29 8.98
CA ASN A 252 16.76 7.86 8.40
C ASN A 252 17.44 9.06 7.73
N ASP A 253 18.52 8.86 6.98
CA ASP A 253 19.27 9.94 6.32
C ASP A 253 18.47 10.70 5.25
N ARG A 254 17.31 10.17 4.83
CA ARG A 254 16.48 10.74 3.75
C ARG A 254 15.24 11.48 4.21
N ILE A 255 14.64 11.05 5.32
CA ILE A 255 13.34 11.57 5.75
C ILE A 255 13.08 11.34 7.25
N SER A 256 12.18 12.14 7.81
CA SER A 256 11.68 11.97 9.17
C SER A 256 10.16 12.09 9.22
N PHE A 257 9.53 11.34 10.13
CA PHE A 257 8.09 11.33 10.38
C PHE A 257 7.80 11.48 11.88
N LYS A 258 7.03 12.51 12.25
CA LYS A 258 6.50 12.69 13.61
C LYS A 258 5.11 12.04 13.67
N LEU A 259 5.05 10.78 14.08
CA LEU A 259 3.85 9.94 14.08
C LEU A 259 3.94 8.90 15.22
N PRO A 260 2.83 8.22 15.61
CA PRO A 260 2.89 7.13 16.57
C PRO A 260 3.71 5.93 16.08
N LEU A 261 4.54 5.40 16.98
CA LEU A 261 5.21 4.10 16.91
C LEU A 261 4.37 3.08 17.70
N LEU A 262 4.36 1.83 17.26
CA LEU A 262 3.77 0.69 17.96
C LEU A 262 4.79 -0.44 18.12
N PHE A 263 5.03 -0.86 19.35
CA PHE A 263 5.78 -2.08 19.66
C PHE A 263 4.90 -3.32 19.43
N THR A 264 5.42 -4.31 18.73
CA THR A 264 4.71 -5.56 18.42
C THR A 264 5.52 -6.78 18.86
N HIS A 265 4.92 -7.96 18.85
CA HIS A 265 5.62 -9.22 19.13
C HIS A 265 6.70 -9.58 18.10
N ARG A 266 6.76 -8.92 16.96
CA ARG A 266 7.72 -9.20 15.88
C ARG A 266 8.74 -8.07 15.69
N GLY A 267 8.42 -6.88 16.14
CA GLY A 267 9.24 -5.70 15.92
C GLY A 267 8.48 -4.41 16.11
N LEU A 268 8.74 -3.43 15.26
CA LEU A 268 8.17 -2.09 15.33
C LEU A 268 7.20 -1.85 14.17
N SER A 269 6.05 -1.32 14.50
CA SER A 269 4.96 -0.97 13.58
C SER A 269 4.41 0.42 13.95
N GLY A 270 3.20 0.71 13.53
CA GLY A 270 2.55 2.00 13.69
C GLY A 270 2.88 2.97 12.55
N PRO A 271 2.14 4.07 12.45
CA PRO A 271 2.26 5.00 11.32
C PRO A 271 3.69 5.48 11.04
N ALA A 272 4.48 5.78 12.08
CA ALA A 272 5.87 6.21 11.93
C ALA A 272 6.74 5.17 11.21
N MET A 273 6.62 3.90 11.62
CA MET A 273 7.41 2.82 11.06
C MET A 273 6.95 2.43 9.65
N LEU A 274 5.64 2.39 9.44
CA LEU A 274 5.07 2.09 8.12
C LEU A 274 5.52 3.14 7.10
N GLN A 275 5.41 4.43 7.43
CA GLN A 275 5.90 5.51 6.56
C GLN A 275 7.40 5.41 6.29
N LEU A 276 8.20 5.19 7.35
CA LEU A 276 9.66 5.12 7.22
C LEU A 276 10.10 3.94 6.35
N SER A 277 9.33 2.82 6.36
CA SER A 277 9.64 1.64 5.55
C SER A 277 9.63 1.92 4.04
N ASN A 278 8.88 2.93 3.57
CA ASN A 278 8.91 3.38 2.18
C ASN A 278 10.28 3.87 1.73
N TYR A 279 11.08 4.37 2.67
CA TYR A 279 12.38 5.01 2.43
C TYR A 279 13.56 4.20 2.97
N TRP A 280 13.31 3.09 3.63
CA TRP A 280 14.35 2.23 4.19
C TRP A 280 14.84 1.20 3.16
N GLN A 281 16.12 0.87 3.24
CA GLN A 281 16.75 -0.22 2.49
C GLN A 281 17.36 -1.23 3.45
N THR A 282 17.40 -2.49 3.04
CA THR A 282 17.94 -3.58 3.86
C THR A 282 19.37 -3.29 4.31
N GLY A 283 19.58 -3.35 5.62
CA GLY A 283 20.88 -3.11 6.24
C GLY A 283 21.11 -1.69 6.77
N GLU A 284 20.20 -0.75 6.48
CA GLU A 284 20.27 0.62 7.01
C GLU A 284 19.80 0.70 8.47
N THR A 285 20.35 1.66 9.19
CA THR A 285 19.93 2.04 10.54
C THR A 285 18.77 3.05 10.46
N ILE A 286 17.87 2.97 11.45
CA ILE A 286 16.82 3.97 11.68
C ILE A 286 17.07 4.65 13.03
N SER A 287 16.67 5.91 13.15
CA SER A 287 16.78 6.70 14.37
C SER A 287 15.37 7.00 14.92
N ILE A 288 15.18 6.83 16.22
CA ILE A 288 13.90 7.08 16.89
C ILE A 288 14.10 8.09 18.03
N ASN A 289 13.56 9.28 17.88
CA ASN A 289 13.43 10.24 18.99
C ASN A 289 12.19 9.86 19.80
N LEU A 290 12.40 9.34 20.99
CA LEU A 290 11.34 8.90 21.91
C LEU A 290 10.63 10.05 22.62
N LEU A 291 11.21 11.24 22.62
CA LEU A 291 10.74 12.45 23.30
C LEU A 291 10.89 13.66 22.37
N PRO A 292 10.07 13.77 21.32
CA PRO A 292 10.24 14.72 20.23
C PRO A 292 10.24 16.20 20.65
N ASP A 293 9.55 16.50 21.76
CA ASP A 293 9.32 17.89 22.20
C ASP A 293 10.26 18.30 23.33
N ILE A 294 11.21 17.43 23.73
CA ILE A 294 12.11 17.64 24.87
C ILE A 294 13.57 17.37 24.44
N ASP A 295 14.45 18.34 24.63
CA ASP A 295 15.91 18.13 24.56
C ASP A 295 16.36 17.47 25.88
N MET A 296 16.54 16.17 25.85
CA MET A 296 16.89 15.38 27.03
C MET A 296 18.29 15.69 27.55
N THR A 297 19.22 16.04 26.67
CA THR A 297 20.58 16.46 27.06
C THR A 297 20.54 17.75 27.86
N ALA A 298 19.89 18.77 27.32
CA ALA A 298 19.72 20.05 28.03
C ALA A 298 18.99 19.87 29.35
N LEU A 299 17.92 19.04 29.38
CA LEU A 299 17.14 18.75 30.58
C LEU A 299 17.99 18.10 31.68
N PHE A 300 18.74 17.04 31.37
CA PHE A 300 19.60 16.37 32.34
C PHE A 300 20.67 17.28 32.95
N LEU A 301 21.36 18.07 32.10
CA LEU A 301 22.39 19.00 32.56
C LEU A 301 21.83 20.15 33.41
N ALA A 302 20.64 20.65 33.06
CA ALA A 302 19.96 21.67 33.87
C ALA A 302 19.54 21.11 35.24
N HIS A 303 18.96 19.88 35.27
CA HIS A 303 18.55 19.23 36.51
C HIS A 303 19.74 18.87 37.41
N LYS A 304 20.86 18.44 36.85
CA LYS A 304 22.09 18.23 37.61
C LYS A 304 22.52 19.48 38.39
N LYS A 305 22.33 20.66 37.82
CA LYS A 305 22.66 21.94 38.48
C LYS A 305 21.62 22.35 39.54
N SER A 306 20.33 22.21 39.25
CA SER A 306 19.24 22.71 40.10
C SER A 306 18.78 21.68 41.11
N HIS A 307 18.82 20.38 40.81
CA HIS A 307 18.33 19.26 41.63
C HIS A 307 19.35 18.11 41.69
N PRO A 308 20.58 18.35 42.17
CA PRO A 308 21.70 17.42 42.06
C PRO A 308 21.48 16.04 42.71
N ARG A 309 20.53 15.94 43.65
CA ARG A 309 20.19 14.68 44.36
C ARG A 309 19.12 13.84 43.66
N GLN A 310 18.51 14.34 42.60
CA GLN A 310 17.52 13.56 41.88
C GLN A 310 18.16 12.37 41.14
N LEU A 311 17.37 11.33 40.92
CA LEU A 311 17.74 10.18 40.08
C LEU A 311 17.21 10.40 38.69
N ILE A 312 17.86 9.79 37.66
CA ILE A 312 17.41 9.85 36.27
C ILE A 312 15.94 9.48 36.14
N ARG A 313 15.50 8.37 36.78
CA ARG A 313 14.09 7.94 36.74
C ARG A 313 13.10 8.98 37.25
N THR A 314 13.50 9.79 38.23
CA THR A 314 12.67 10.88 38.78
C THR A 314 12.56 12.01 37.76
N VAL A 315 13.67 12.41 37.16
CA VAL A 315 13.65 13.42 36.07
C VAL A 315 12.77 12.98 34.93
N LEU A 316 12.90 11.74 34.47
CA LEU A 316 12.08 11.21 33.39
C LEU A 316 10.60 11.11 33.73
N ALA A 317 10.25 10.76 34.97
CA ALA A 317 8.85 10.70 35.41
C ALA A 317 8.22 12.09 35.52
N ASP A 318 8.97 13.06 36.12
CA ASP A 318 8.43 14.38 36.45
C ASP A 318 8.32 15.32 35.22
N TYR A 319 9.19 15.16 34.24
CA TYR A 319 9.32 16.11 33.12
C TYR A 319 8.95 15.55 31.72
N THR A 320 8.63 14.29 31.63
CA THR A 320 8.11 13.73 30.39
C THR A 320 6.58 13.67 30.33
N ASP A 321 5.92 14.20 31.37
CA ASP A 321 4.45 14.28 31.47
C ASP A 321 3.73 12.96 31.11
N ASN A 322 4.32 11.84 31.61
CA ASN A 322 3.94 10.46 31.24
C ASN A 322 4.10 10.10 29.75
N ALA A 323 4.86 10.88 28.96
CA ALA A 323 5.13 10.58 27.56
C ALA A 323 5.78 9.19 27.36
N LEU A 324 6.57 8.72 28.34
CA LEU A 324 7.13 7.37 28.35
C LEU A 324 6.33 6.44 29.27
N PRO A 325 5.64 5.42 28.70
CA PRO A 325 4.96 4.40 29.51
C PRO A 325 5.90 3.72 30.51
N LYS A 326 5.43 3.49 31.76
CA LYS A 326 6.25 2.93 32.83
C LYS A 326 7.00 1.66 32.46
N LYS A 327 6.37 0.79 31.67
CA LYS A 327 6.99 -0.47 31.19
C LYS A 327 8.14 -0.19 30.23
N LEU A 328 7.99 0.78 29.32
CA LEU A 328 9.05 1.22 28.41
C LEU A 328 10.21 1.83 29.20
N LEU A 329 9.91 2.71 30.16
CA LEU A 329 10.91 3.35 31.00
C LEU A 329 11.76 2.31 31.77
N ALA A 330 11.12 1.29 32.35
CA ALA A 330 11.82 0.22 33.08
C ALA A 330 12.72 -0.61 32.11
N ALA A 331 12.25 -0.91 30.93
CA ALA A 331 13.01 -1.66 29.93
C ALA A 331 14.22 -0.84 29.42
N LEU A 332 14.03 0.44 29.12
CA LEU A 332 15.11 1.35 28.71
C LEU A 332 16.15 1.52 29.84
N GLN A 333 15.70 1.63 31.12
CA GLN A 333 16.61 1.68 32.27
C GLN A 333 17.58 0.51 32.27
N THR A 334 17.07 -0.71 32.14
CA THR A 334 17.89 -1.92 32.14
C THR A 334 18.88 -1.94 30.97
N THR A 335 18.53 -1.34 29.84
CA THR A 335 19.33 -1.38 28.62
C THR A 335 20.29 -0.21 28.49
N LEU A 336 19.87 1.00 28.84
CA LEU A 336 20.59 2.22 28.53
C LEU A 336 21.31 2.86 29.71
N TRP A 337 20.83 2.68 30.96
CA TRP A 337 21.42 3.35 32.14
C TRP A 337 21.38 2.52 33.44
N ASP A 338 21.43 1.18 33.34
CA ASP A 338 21.47 0.32 34.53
C ASP A 338 22.71 0.58 35.43
N ASP A 339 23.83 0.99 34.83
CA ASP A 339 25.09 1.37 35.46
C ASP A 339 24.98 2.63 36.36
N ILE A 340 24.00 3.48 36.13
CA ILE A 340 23.81 4.74 36.83
C ILE A 340 22.38 4.90 37.41
N LYS A 341 21.56 3.86 37.41
CA LYS A 341 20.13 3.90 37.78
C LYS A 341 19.88 4.40 39.21
N ASP A 342 20.78 4.10 40.12
CA ASP A 342 20.68 4.44 41.57
C ASP A 342 21.63 5.57 41.95
N LYS A 343 22.29 6.23 40.99
CA LYS A 343 23.16 7.37 41.25
C LYS A 343 22.39 8.68 41.20
N GLU A 344 22.64 9.55 42.15
CA GLU A 344 22.21 10.95 42.10
C GLU A 344 22.88 11.65 40.90
N LEU A 345 22.20 12.60 40.27
CA LEU A 345 22.71 13.34 39.10
C LEU A 345 24.08 13.98 39.37
N ALA A 346 24.32 14.48 40.59
CA ALA A 346 25.61 15.05 40.98
C ALA A 346 26.78 14.08 40.79
N ASN A 347 26.54 12.78 40.94
CA ASN A 347 27.53 11.72 40.92
C ASN A 347 27.69 11.08 39.53
N ILE A 348 26.97 11.58 38.51
CA ILE A 348 27.06 11.15 37.12
C ILE A 348 27.87 12.17 36.32
N LYS A 349 28.82 11.72 35.51
CA LYS A 349 29.60 12.59 34.63
C LYS A 349 28.71 13.24 33.59
N ASP A 350 29.02 14.48 33.18
CA ASP A 350 28.26 15.20 32.15
C ASP A 350 28.22 14.45 30.82
N GLU A 351 29.35 13.87 30.41
CA GLU A 351 29.45 13.09 29.17
C GLU A 351 28.46 11.92 29.16
N ARG A 352 28.24 11.26 30.30
CA ARG A 352 27.29 10.13 30.43
C ARG A 352 25.83 10.59 30.36
N LEU A 353 25.53 11.76 30.90
CA LEU A 353 24.21 12.39 30.78
C LEU A 353 23.92 12.85 29.36
N ILE A 354 24.95 13.40 28.69
CA ILE A 354 24.86 13.80 27.27
C ILE A 354 24.56 12.56 26.41
N GLU A 355 25.38 11.51 26.52
CA GLU A 355 25.20 10.24 25.80
C GLU A 355 23.78 9.67 25.99
N LEU A 356 23.27 9.66 27.22
CA LEU A 356 21.92 9.18 27.51
C LEU A 356 20.84 10.09 26.89
N GLY A 357 21.01 11.40 26.96
CA GLY A 357 20.10 12.36 26.37
C GLY A 357 20.02 12.22 24.84
N GLU A 358 21.19 12.17 24.20
CA GLU A 358 21.30 11.93 22.77
C GLU A 358 20.67 10.59 22.35
N THR A 359 20.86 9.53 23.15
CA THR A 359 20.24 8.22 22.87
C THR A 359 18.72 8.27 22.99
N LEU A 360 18.15 8.97 23.96
CA LEU A 360 16.70 9.10 24.09
C LEU A 360 16.09 9.97 22.99
N ASN A 361 16.81 10.96 22.48
CA ASN A 361 16.41 11.79 21.36
C ASN A 361 16.82 11.23 19.98
N GLY A 362 17.52 10.10 19.92
CA GLY A 362 17.99 9.52 18.66
C GLY A 362 18.39 8.06 18.82
N TRP A 363 17.50 7.22 19.35
CA TRP A 363 17.76 5.80 19.57
C TRP A 363 18.02 5.08 18.25
N GLN A 364 19.28 4.67 18.04
CA GLN A 364 19.73 4.03 16.82
C GLN A 364 19.35 2.54 16.83
N LEU A 365 18.59 2.12 15.83
CA LEU A 365 18.16 0.74 15.66
C LEU A 365 18.48 0.23 14.25
N LYS A 366 18.95 -1.01 14.15
CA LYS A 366 19.20 -1.66 12.88
C LYS A 366 18.20 -2.79 12.67
N PRO A 367 17.12 -2.58 11.88
CA PRO A 367 16.16 -3.64 11.57
C PRO A 367 16.85 -4.83 10.89
N SER A 368 16.46 -6.05 11.26
CA SER A 368 16.88 -7.27 10.57
C SER A 368 16.19 -7.44 9.21
N GLY A 369 15.08 -6.74 9.01
CA GLY A 369 14.25 -6.77 7.81
C GLY A 369 12.87 -6.20 8.08
N THR A 370 11.91 -6.57 7.24
CA THR A 370 10.50 -6.26 7.38
C THR A 370 9.65 -7.53 7.49
N GLU A 371 8.36 -7.41 7.79
CA GLU A 371 7.44 -8.56 7.76
C GLU A 371 7.11 -9.04 6.34
N GLY A 372 7.61 -8.34 5.31
CA GLY A 372 7.45 -8.68 3.91
C GLY A 372 6.02 -8.48 3.38
N TYR A 373 5.77 -8.97 2.16
CA TYR A 373 4.50 -8.78 1.45
C TYR A 373 3.26 -9.27 2.19
N ARG A 374 3.40 -10.19 3.14
CA ARG A 374 2.26 -10.74 3.88
C ARG A 374 1.50 -9.69 4.68
N THR A 375 2.18 -8.70 5.19
CA THR A 375 1.63 -7.63 6.04
C THR A 375 1.81 -6.24 5.45
N ALA A 376 2.57 -6.11 4.37
CA ALA A 376 2.74 -4.85 3.66
C ALA A 376 1.41 -4.33 3.13
N GLU A 377 1.12 -3.05 3.31
CA GLU A 377 -0.08 -2.46 2.72
C GLU A 377 0.05 -2.30 1.21
N VAL A 378 1.25 -1.97 0.74
CA VAL A 378 1.53 -1.72 -0.68
C VAL A 378 2.85 -2.33 -1.12
N THR A 379 3.05 -2.37 -2.43
CA THR A 379 4.28 -2.74 -3.11
C THR A 379 4.97 -1.47 -3.62
N ARG A 380 6.24 -1.28 -3.26
CA ARG A 380 7.12 -0.26 -3.86
C ARG A 380 7.80 -0.86 -5.09
N GLY A 381 8.12 -0.03 -6.09
CA GLY A 381 8.59 -0.49 -7.39
C GLY A 381 7.44 -0.95 -8.29
N GLY A 382 7.75 -1.62 -9.39
CA GLY A 382 6.78 -2.06 -10.37
C GLY A 382 7.16 -1.66 -11.79
N ILE A 383 6.18 -1.47 -12.67
CA ILE A 383 6.42 -1.10 -14.06
C ILE A 383 7.02 0.30 -14.13
N LYS A 384 8.16 0.41 -14.85
CA LYS A 384 8.89 1.67 -15.03
C LYS A 384 8.02 2.71 -15.73
N THR A 385 7.76 3.81 -15.05
CA THR A 385 6.79 4.83 -15.50
C THR A 385 7.26 5.68 -16.68
N ASP A 386 8.58 5.77 -16.95
CA ASP A 386 9.10 6.43 -18.15
C ASP A 386 8.66 5.75 -19.46
N GLU A 387 8.23 4.51 -19.40
CA GLU A 387 7.79 3.69 -20.51
C GLU A 387 6.26 3.71 -20.70
N VAL A 388 5.58 4.54 -19.92
CA VAL A 388 4.11 4.71 -19.90
C VAL A 388 3.76 6.20 -20.00
N SER A 389 2.77 6.52 -20.79
CA SER A 389 2.28 7.90 -20.91
C SER A 389 1.62 8.38 -19.61
N SER A 390 2.16 9.41 -18.97
CA SER A 390 1.57 10.01 -17.76
C SER A 390 0.20 10.69 -18.00
N LYS A 391 -0.15 10.95 -19.27
CA LYS A 391 -1.41 11.58 -19.65
C LYS A 391 -2.53 10.58 -19.92
N THR A 392 -2.20 9.37 -20.35
CA THR A 392 -3.18 8.38 -20.80
C THR A 392 -3.04 7.03 -20.10
N MET A 393 -1.95 6.79 -19.41
CA MET A 393 -1.56 5.49 -18.84
C MET A 393 -1.28 4.41 -19.91
N GLN A 394 -1.14 4.80 -21.18
CA GLN A 394 -0.85 3.89 -22.29
C GLN A 394 0.64 3.52 -22.32
N SER A 395 0.92 2.27 -22.66
CA SER A 395 2.25 1.77 -22.99
C SER A 395 2.86 2.58 -24.16
N ASN A 396 4.15 2.93 -24.06
CA ASN A 396 4.90 3.52 -25.17
C ASN A 396 5.35 2.49 -26.20
N TYR A 397 5.17 1.17 -25.92
CA TYR A 397 5.64 0.08 -26.77
C TYR A 397 4.52 -0.68 -27.48
N GLN A 398 3.29 -0.67 -26.89
CA GLN A 398 2.16 -1.40 -27.45
C GLN A 398 0.90 -0.53 -27.45
N ASP A 399 0.41 -0.18 -28.63
CA ASP A 399 -0.84 0.57 -28.79
C ASP A 399 -2.03 -0.18 -28.18
N GLY A 400 -2.84 0.54 -27.44
CA GLY A 400 -4.04 0.01 -26.80
C GLY A 400 -3.78 -0.80 -25.52
N LEU A 401 -2.52 -0.89 -25.05
CA LEU A 401 -2.17 -1.47 -23.75
C LEU A 401 -1.99 -0.37 -22.72
N TYR A 402 -2.61 -0.53 -21.55
CA TYR A 402 -2.59 0.45 -20.48
C TYR A 402 -2.25 -0.20 -19.14
N PHE A 403 -1.59 0.56 -18.25
CA PHE A 403 -1.24 0.13 -16.90
C PHE A 403 -1.70 1.18 -15.89
N ILE A 404 -2.43 0.76 -14.84
CA ILE A 404 -3.01 1.68 -13.85
C ILE A 404 -2.89 1.15 -12.41
N GLY A 405 -2.88 2.07 -11.45
CA GLY A 405 -2.81 1.76 -10.03
C GLY A 405 -1.43 1.26 -9.60
N GLU A 406 -1.42 0.38 -8.61
CA GLU A 406 -0.24 -0.08 -7.88
C GLU A 406 0.70 -1.00 -8.70
N VAL A 407 0.32 -1.44 -9.89
CA VAL A 407 1.21 -2.19 -10.77
C VAL A 407 2.34 -1.29 -11.33
N LEU A 408 2.10 0.02 -11.40
CA LEU A 408 3.08 1.03 -11.79
C LEU A 408 4.03 1.37 -10.62
N ASP A 409 5.25 1.76 -10.92
CA ASP A 409 6.21 2.28 -9.94
C ASP A 409 5.79 3.67 -9.43
N VAL A 410 4.67 3.70 -8.70
CA VAL A 410 4.12 4.85 -7.97
C VAL A 410 3.58 4.37 -6.64
N THR A 411 4.22 4.77 -5.55
CA THR A 411 3.86 4.36 -4.20
C THR A 411 3.54 5.58 -3.34
N GLY A 412 2.32 5.68 -2.87
CA GLY A 412 1.87 6.75 -1.98
C GLY A 412 2.22 6.51 -0.52
N TRP A 413 2.23 7.58 0.26
CA TRP A 413 2.33 7.53 1.71
C TRP A 413 1.15 6.79 2.34
N LEU A 414 1.28 6.49 3.64
CA LEU A 414 0.18 5.98 4.47
C LEU A 414 -0.88 7.06 4.65
N GLY A 415 -2.15 6.73 4.45
CA GLY A 415 -3.24 7.65 4.76
C GLY A 415 -4.10 8.08 3.56
N GLY A 416 -4.48 7.15 2.69
CA GLY A 416 -5.41 7.38 1.58
C GLY A 416 -4.75 7.72 0.24
N TYR A 417 -3.46 8.00 0.22
CA TYR A 417 -2.72 8.41 -0.98
C TYR A 417 -2.72 7.32 -2.07
N ASN A 418 -2.52 6.05 -1.69
CA ASN A 418 -2.50 4.93 -2.65
C ASN A 418 -3.88 4.69 -3.28
N PHE A 419 -4.96 4.95 -2.56
CA PHE A 419 -6.30 4.94 -3.14
C PHE A 419 -6.51 6.14 -4.06
N GLN A 420 -6.06 7.33 -3.68
CA GLN A 420 -6.15 8.48 -4.57
C GLN A 420 -5.40 8.26 -5.88
N TRP A 421 -4.22 7.64 -5.85
CA TRP A 421 -3.52 7.21 -7.05
C TRP A 421 -4.33 6.21 -7.88
N ALA A 422 -4.98 5.24 -7.22
CA ALA A 422 -5.82 4.26 -7.91
C ALA A 422 -7.00 4.94 -8.62
N TRP A 423 -7.68 5.90 -7.97
CA TRP A 423 -8.75 6.68 -8.57
C TRP A 423 -8.27 7.54 -9.73
N ALA A 424 -7.22 8.32 -9.53
CA ALA A 424 -6.68 9.25 -10.52
C ALA A 424 -6.16 8.52 -11.76
N SER A 425 -5.36 7.47 -11.61
CA SER A 425 -4.87 6.68 -12.75
C SER A 425 -5.99 5.93 -13.48
N GLY A 426 -6.97 5.42 -12.73
CA GLY A 426 -8.17 4.78 -13.29
C GLY A 426 -9.02 5.76 -14.10
N PHE A 427 -9.26 6.96 -13.57
CA PHE A 427 -9.98 8.03 -14.27
C PHE A 427 -9.31 8.40 -15.59
N VAL A 428 -8.03 8.76 -15.51
CA VAL A 428 -7.26 9.23 -16.69
C VAL A 428 -7.20 8.18 -17.80
N CYS A 429 -7.05 6.91 -17.44
CA CYS A 429 -7.10 5.81 -18.39
C CYS A 429 -8.52 5.64 -18.97
N GLY A 430 -9.55 5.66 -18.12
CA GLY A 430 -10.93 5.53 -18.54
C GLY A 430 -11.40 6.61 -19.54
N GLU A 431 -10.81 7.80 -19.47
CA GLU A 431 -11.08 8.91 -20.40
C GLU A 431 -10.57 8.64 -21.83
N VAL A 432 -9.69 7.67 -22.07
CA VAL A 432 -9.04 7.47 -23.36
C VAL A 432 -9.23 6.09 -23.97
N VAL A 433 -9.55 5.08 -23.16
CA VAL A 433 -9.75 3.68 -23.64
C VAL A 433 -11.07 3.46 -24.37
#